data_e4612d4a8b2eb7659b3cc5dac6933ae0
#
_entry.id   e4612d4a8b2eb7659b3cc5dac6933ae0
#
_cell.length_a   1.000
_cell.length_b   1.000
_cell.length_c   1.000
_cell.angle_alpha   90.00
_cell.angle_beta   90.00
_cell.angle_gamma   90.00
#
_symmetry.space_group_name_H-M   'P 1'
#
loop_
_entity.id
_entity.type
_entity.pdbx_description
1 polymer ?
#
loop_
_entity_poly.entity_id
_entity_poly.type
_entity_poly.pdbx_seq_one_letter_code
_entity_poly.pdbx_strand_id
1 'polypeptide(L)'
;MAIREGVLRAKPDARIVVKPLADGGEGTTDALIEGMNGERIDLTVTGPMHTPVKAHYGYLKDSNTAVMEMASAAGITLVPDDAKDPLLATSYGVGEMINHALQKGCRNFIIGIGGSATNDGGIGMLQALGYDILDKNRQPVPFGASGLSQIATIHDTHVLPELKDCHFKICLLYTSDAADELDGV
;
A
#
# COMPACT_ATOMS: atom_id res chain seq x y z
N MET A 1 12.28 -4.06 20.80
CA MET A 1 13.37 -4.60 21.66
C MET A 1 13.35 -4.01 23.06
N ALA A 2 13.13 -2.72 23.25
CA ALA A 2 13.17 -2.06 24.58
C ALA A 2 12.23 -2.66 25.64
N ILE A 3 10.99 -3.03 25.26
CA ILE A 3 10.01 -3.65 26.19
C ILE A 3 10.54 -4.99 26.71
N ARG A 4 11.09 -5.84 25.83
CA ARG A 4 11.68 -7.13 26.21
C ARG A 4 12.83 -6.94 27.22
N GLU A 5 13.73 -6.00 26.95
CA GLU A 5 14.84 -5.69 27.85
C GLU A 5 14.36 -5.16 29.21
N GLY A 6 13.35 -4.28 29.21
CA GLY A 6 12.75 -3.78 30.46
C GLY A 6 12.15 -4.89 31.30
N VAL A 7 11.42 -5.83 30.69
CA VAL A 7 10.85 -6.98 31.40
C VAL A 7 11.94 -7.88 31.96
N LEU A 8 13.00 -8.20 31.18
CA LEU A 8 14.11 -9.04 31.64
C LEU A 8 14.96 -8.38 32.73
N ARG A 9 15.05 -7.06 32.79
CA ARG A 9 15.67 -6.34 33.91
C ARG A 9 14.89 -6.49 35.19
N ALA A 10 13.56 -6.43 35.10
CA ALA A 10 12.69 -6.58 36.28
C ALA A 10 12.50 -8.02 36.71
N LYS A 11 12.49 -8.97 35.75
CA LYS A 11 12.28 -10.39 35.95
C LYS A 11 13.16 -11.20 35.00
N PRO A 12 14.41 -11.53 35.37
CA PRO A 12 15.39 -12.18 34.46
C PRO A 12 14.98 -13.56 33.95
N ASP A 13 14.13 -14.28 34.67
CA ASP A 13 13.62 -15.61 34.35
C ASP A 13 12.29 -15.59 33.57
N ALA A 14 11.82 -14.42 33.17
CA ALA A 14 10.58 -14.29 32.41
C ALA A 14 10.70 -14.92 31.02
N ARG A 15 9.75 -15.79 30.66
CA ARG A 15 9.59 -16.28 29.29
C ARG A 15 8.83 -15.24 28.48
N ILE A 16 9.52 -14.60 27.54
CA ILE A 16 8.96 -13.56 26.69
C ILE A 16 8.72 -14.12 25.28
N VAL A 17 7.47 -14.00 24.79
CA VAL A 17 7.10 -14.28 23.40
C VAL A 17 6.89 -12.94 22.72
N VAL A 18 7.74 -12.63 21.75
CA VAL A 18 7.59 -11.44 20.92
C VAL A 18 6.74 -11.82 19.71
N LYS A 19 5.66 -11.08 19.50
CA LYS A 19 4.84 -11.21 18.29
C LYS A 19 4.77 -9.83 17.63
N PRO A 20 5.12 -9.72 16.34
CA PRO A 20 4.96 -8.46 15.62
C PRO A 20 3.45 -8.15 15.52
N LEU A 21 3.12 -6.88 15.70
CA LEU A 21 1.78 -6.34 15.48
C LEU A 21 1.89 -5.25 14.42
N ALA A 22 0.86 -5.17 13.57
CA ALA A 22 0.79 -4.24 12.48
C ALA A 22 -0.63 -3.63 12.42
N ASP A 23 -0.69 -2.35 12.13
CA ASP A 23 -1.94 -1.56 12.08
C ASP A 23 -2.35 -1.16 10.65
N GLY A 24 -1.65 -1.68 9.65
CA GLY A 24 -1.86 -1.33 8.24
C GLY A 24 -1.04 -0.12 7.78
N GLY A 25 -0.29 0.52 8.68
CA GLY A 25 0.65 1.60 8.36
C GLY A 25 2.07 1.10 8.12
N GLU A 26 3.03 2.01 8.27
CA GLU A 26 4.45 1.76 8.05
C GLU A 26 4.99 0.64 8.96
N GLY A 27 5.71 -0.33 8.37
CA GLY A 27 6.25 -1.50 9.07
C GLY A 27 5.33 -2.73 9.11
N THR A 28 4.11 -2.62 8.58
CA THR A 28 3.16 -3.76 8.47
C THR A 28 3.73 -4.87 7.61
N THR A 29 4.34 -4.53 6.48
CA THR A 29 4.94 -5.50 5.55
C THR A 29 6.05 -6.29 6.23
N ASP A 30 6.99 -5.64 6.90
CA ASP A 30 8.11 -6.29 7.58
C ASP A 30 7.62 -7.20 8.73
N ALA A 31 6.62 -6.76 9.50
CA ALA A 31 6.02 -7.56 10.55
C ALA A 31 5.37 -8.85 10.02
N LEU A 32 4.68 -8.77 8.89
CA LEU A 32 4.02 -9.92 8.26
C LEU A 32 5.02 -10.85 7.57
N ILE A 33 6.08 -10.32 6.93
CA ILE A 33 7.19 -11.10 6.39
C ILE A 33 7.81 -11.94 7.49
N GLU A 34 8.18 -11.33 8.64
CA GLU A 34 8.78 -12.05 9.77
C GLU A 34 7.81 -13.09 10.37
N GLY A 35 6.55 -12.70 10.55
CA GLY A 35 5.53 -13.58 11.16
C GLY A 35 5.11 -14.76 10.30
N MET A 36 5.20 -14.64 8.97
CA MET A 36 4.72 -15.64 8.00
C MET A 36 5.85 -16.25 7.17
N ASN A 37 7.11 -16.03 7.54
CA ASN A 37 8.29 -16.54 6.83
C ASN A 37 8.29 -16.19 5.33
N GLY A 38 7.95 -14.93 5.04
CA GLY A 38 7.90 -14.41 3.68
C GLY A 38 9.27 -13.96 3.15
N GLU A 39 9.36 -13.78 1.85
CA GLU A 39 10.52 -13.20 1.16
C GLU A 39 10.28 -11.70 0.93
N ARG A 40 11.27 -10.87 1.26
CA ARG A 40 11.23 -9.44 0.93
C ARG A 40 11.63 -9.21 -0.52
N ILE A 41 10.81 -8.47 -1.26
CA ILE A 41 11.06 -8.08 -2.64
C ILE A 41 11.20 -6.57 -2.69
N ASP A 42 12.39 -6.10 -3.04
CA ASP A 42 12.70 -4.68 -3.20
C ASP A 42 12.56 -4.27 -4.68
N LEU A 43 12.00 -3.09 -4.92
CA LEU A 43 11.84 -2.52 -6.25
C LEU A 43 11.90 -0.98 -6.21
N THR A 44 12.02 -0.37 -7.38
CA THR A 44 11.91 1.09 -7.53
C THR A 44 10.61 1.39 -8.25
N VAL A 45 9.82 2.29 -7.68
CA VAL A 45 8.50 2.69 -8.20
C VAL A 45 8.39 4.21 -8.23
N THR A 46 7.34 4.70 -8.85
CA THR A 46 6.96 6.12 -8.83
C THR A 46 6.47 6.51 -7.43
N GLY A 47 7.17 7.43 -6.80
CA GLY A 47 6.78 7.98 -5.50
C GLY A 47 5.61 8.96 -5.57
N PRO A 48 5.11 9.43 -4.42
CA PRO A 48 3.92 10.29 -4.35
C PRO A 48 4.10 11.60 -5.11
N MET A 49 5.30 12.15 -5.17
CA MET A 49 5.62 13.40 -5.89
C MET A 49 6.28 13.11 -7.25
N HIS A 50 5.92 12.03 -7.91
CA HIS A 50 6.34 11.63 -9.27
C HIS A 50 7.85 11.37 -9.43
N THR A 51 8.58 11.26 -8.34
CA THR A 51 10.00 10.91 -8.32
C THR A 51 10.19 9.43 -7.98
N PRO A 52 11.23 8.75 -8.50
CA PRO A 52 11.50 7.36 -8.14
C PRO A 52 11.78 7.18 -6.65
N VAL A 53 11.15 6.20 -6.02
CA VAL A 53 11.38 5.82 -4.63
C VAL A 53 11.68 4.33 -4.52
N LYS A 54 12.41 3.94 -3.47
CA LYS A 54 12.61 2.54 -3.11
C LYS A 54 11.41 2.06 -2.33
N ALA A 55 10.76 1.03 -2.83
CA ALA A 55 9.64 0.37 -2.19
C ALA A 55 9.92 -1.12 -2.02
N HIS A 56 9.12 -1.79 -1.21
CA HIS A 56 9.21 -3.23 -1.05
C HIS A 56 7.84 -3.84 -0.73
N TYR A 57 7.73 -5.15 -0.95
CA TYR A 57 6.60 -5.94 -0.49
C TYR A 57 7.09 -7.34 -0.05
N GLY A 58 6.26 -8.03 0.74
CA GLY A 58 6.49 -9.40 1.16
C GLY A 58 5.86 -10.38 0.16
N TYR A 59 6.59 -11.43 -0.20
CA TYR A 59 6.09 -12.53 -1.01
C TYR A 59 5.97 -13.79 -0.15
N LEU A 60 4.76 -14.27 0.03
CA LEU A 60 4.45 -15.53 0.72
C LEU A 60 4.25 -16.61 -0.33
N LYS A 61 5.31 -17.38 -0.56
CA LYS A 61 5.39 -18.35 -1.65
C LYS A 61 4.32 -19.44 -1.59
N ASP A 62 4.04 -19.97 -0.40
CA ASP A 62 3.13 -21.11 -0.22
C ASP A 62 1.68 -20.78 -0.57
N SER A 63 1.30 -19.51 -0.48
CA SER A 63 -0.06 -19.03 -0.77
C SER A 63 -0.13 -18.09 -1.98
N ASN A 64 0.99 -17.86 -2.69
CA ASN A 64 1.08 -16.87 -3.77
C ASN A 64 0.50 -15.50 -3.37
N THR A 65 0.81 -15.08 -2.13
CA THR A 65 0.29 -13.85 -1.56
C THR A 65 1.37 -12.76 -1.56
N ALA A 66 1.01 -11.58 -2.03
CA ALA A 66 1.79 -10.37 -1.82
C ALA A 66 1.26 -9.60 -0.61
N VAL A 67 2.15 -9.22 0.29
CA VAL A 67 1.84 -8.37 1.44
C VAL A 67 2.54 -7.04 1.24
N MET A 68 1.81 -5.95 1.20
CA MET A 68 2.37 -4.63 0.93
C MET A 68 1.68 -3.55 1.74
N GLU A 69 2.37 -2.44 1.92
CA GLU A 69 1.81 -1.23 2.50
C GLU A 69 1.88 -0.09 1.50
N MET A 70 0.80 0.67 1.41
CA MET A 70 0.71 1.84 0.55
C MET A 70 1.82 2.86 0.88
N ALA A 71 2.17 3.00 2.15
CA ALA A 71 3.20 3.92 2.63
C ALA A 71 4.59 3.67 2.00
N SER A 72 4.88 2.42 1.59
CA SER A 72 6.16 2.09 0.94
C SER A 72 6.36 2.79 -0.42
N ALA A 73 5.26 3.06 -1.15
CA ALA A 73 5.31 3.70 -2.47
C ALA A 73 4.67 5.10 -2.48
N ALA A 74 3.71 5.36 -1.61
CA ALA A 74 2.91 6.57 -1.60
C ALA A 74 2.74 7.17 -0.19
N GLY A 75 3.71 6.93 0.70
CA GLY A 75 3.69 7.36 2.09
C GLY A 75 3.99 8.83 2.30
N ILE A 76 3.43 9.39 3.37
CA ILE A 76 3.66 10.81 3.75
C ILE A 76 5.11 11.08 4.13
N THR A 77 5.83 10.08 4.63
CA THR A 77 7.25 10.16 4.99
C THR A 77 8.17 10.29 3.77
N LEU A 78 7.68 9.95 2.56
CA LEU A 78 8.40 10.10 1.29
C LEU A 78 8.30 11.52 0.72
N VAL A 79 7.48 12.38 1.31
CA VAL A 79 7.24 13.75 0.82
C VAL A 79 7.93 14.75 1.74
N PRO A 80 8.88 15.56 1.25
CA PRO A 80 9.45 16.66 2.02
C PRO A 80 8.37 17.62 2.51
N ASP A 81 8.54 18.20 3.70
CA ASP A 81 7.51 19.04 4.33
C ASP A 81 7.10 20.24 3.48
N ASP A 82 8.04 20.82 2.74
CA ASP A 82 7.83 21.95 1.83
C ASP A 82 7.25 21.56 0.46
N ALA A 83 7.20 20.26 0.16
CA ALA A 83 6.68 19.72 -1.11
C ALA A 83 5.33 19.01 -0.97
N LYS A 84 4.70 19.05 0.21
CA LYS A 84 3.40 18.40 0.46
C LYS A 84 2.29 19.11 -0.31
N ASP A 85 1.79 18.47 -1.35
CA ASP A 85 0.65 18.94 -2.13
C ASP A 85 -0.35 17.78 -2.35
N PRO A 86 -1.51 17.80 -1.67
CA PRO A 86 -2.51 16.75 -1.79
C PRO A 86 -3.17 16.69 -3.18
N LEU A 87 -3.06 17.74 -3.98
CA LEU A 87 -3.60 17.74 -5.34
C LEU A 87 -2.68 17.04 -6.34
N LEU A 88 -1.39 16.96 -6.03
CA LEU A 88 -0.37 16.36 -6.91
C LEU A 88 0.00 14.93 -6.50
N ALA A 89 -0.09 14.60 -5.21
CA ALA A 89 0.34 13.32 -4.70
C ALA A 89 -0.43 12.16 -5.33
N THR A 90 0.33 11.17 -5.86
CA THR A 90 -0.23 10.05 -6.63
C THR A 90 -0.02 8.70 -5.97
N SER A 91 -1.00 7.81 -6.11
CA SER A 91 -0.94 6.40 -5.74
C SER A 91 -0.34 5.49 -6.84
N TYR A 92 0.22 6.05 -7.92
CA TYR A 92 0.70 5.30 -9.09
C TYR A 92 1.69 4.19 -8.71
N GLY A 93 2.66 4.45 -7.86
CA GLY A 93 3.65 3.47 -7.41
C GLY A 93 3.06 2.26 -6.67
N VAL A 94 1.90 2.42 -6.03
CA VAL A 94 1.19 1.28 -5.42
C VAL A 94 0.71 0.32 -6.51
N GLY A 95 0.18 0.85 -7.61
CA GLY A 95 -0.21 0.05 -8.78
C GLY A 95 0.98 -0.65 -9.44
N GLU A 96 2.15 0.02 -9.50
CA GLU A 96 3.39 -0.61 -10.00
C GLU A 96 3.83 -1.78 -9.11
N MET A 97 3.71 -1.67 -7.76
CA MET A 97 3.98 -2.77 -6.84
C MET A 97 3.03 -3.94 -7.08
N ILE A 98 1.74 -3.68 -7.21
CA ILE A 98 0.72 -4.70 -7.50
C ILE A 98 1.04 -5.39 -8.83
N ASN A 99 1.32 -4.62 -9.88
CA ASN A 99 1.66 -5.15 -11.20
C ASN A 99 2.90 -6.05 -11.16
N HIS A 100 3.97 -5.63 -10.47
CA HIS A 100 5.16 -6.44 -10.29
C HIS A 100 4.86 -7.76 -9.57
N ALA A 101 4.04 -7.73 -8.51
CA ALA A 101 3.64 -8.94 -7.79
C ALA A 101 2.75 -9.87 -8.65
N LEU A 102 1.86 -9.32 -9.48
CA LEU A 102 1.07 -10.07 -10.47
C LEU A 102 1.97 -10.84 -11.43
N GLN A 103 3.00 -10.17 -11.97
CA GLN A 103 3.97 -10.79 -12.88
C GLN A 103 4.81 -11.90 -12.21
N LYS A 104 5.02 -11.81 -10.88
CA LYS A 104 5.61 -12.90 -10.09
C LYS A 104 4.65 -14.07 -9.82
N GLY A 105 3.39 -13.97 -10.22
CA GLY A 105 2.37 -15.00 -10.04
C GLY A 105 1.50 -14.84 -8.81
N CYS A 106 1.61 -13.74 -8.05
CA CYS A 106 0.70 -13.48 -6.95
C CYS A 106 -0.74 -13.31 -7.44
N ARG A 107 -1.69 -13.83 -6.65
CA ARG A 107 -3.13 -13.69 -6.90
C ARG A 107 -3.87 -13.27 -5.63
N ASN A 108 -3.21 -13.33 -4.49
CA ASN A 108 -3.73 -12.86 -3.22
C ASN A 108 -2.91 -11.65 -2.77
N PHE A 109 -3.58 -10.60 -2.31
CA PHE A 109 -2.98 -9.36 -1.88
C PHE A 109 -3.49 -8.97 -0.50
N ILE A 110 -2.57 -8.63 0.39
CA ILE A 110 -2.87 -7.99 1.68
C ILE A 110 -2.22 -6.61 1.63
N ILE A 111 -3.03 -5.57 1.65
CA ILE A 111 -2.56 -4.19 1.47
C ILE A 111 -2.93 -3.35 2.69
N GLY A 112 -1.91 -2.89 3.41
CA GLY A 112 -2.07 -1.86 4.43
C GLY A 112 -2.18 -0.48 3.79
N ILE A 113 -3.17 0.30 4.16
CA ILE A 113 -3.43 1.62 3.56
C ILE A 113 -3.16 2.81 4.51
N GLY A 114 -2.59 2.54 5.69
CA GLY A 114 -2.16 3.58 6.62
C GLY A 114 -0.95 4.38 6.12
N GLY A 115 -0.74 5.58 6.66
CA GLY A 115 0.44 6.41 6.40
C GLY A 115 0.53 7.05 5.00
N SER A 116 -0.54 7.08 4.22
CA SER A 116 -0.55 7.58 2.83
C SER A 116 -0.41 9.10 2.75
N ALA A 117 0.24 9.59 1.68
CA ALA A 117 0.31 11.00 1.31
C ALA A 117 -0.78 11.41 0.31
N THR A 118 -1.54 10.45 -0.20
CA THR A 118 -2.40 10.61 -1.38
C THR A 118 -3.87 10.71 -1.01
N ASN A 119 -4.62 11.46 -1.79
CA ASN A 119 -6.08 11.52 -1.76
C ASN A 119 -6.67 11.52 -3.19
N ASP A 120 -5.96 10.87 -4.11
CA ASP A 120 -6.31 10.77 -5.52
C ASP A 120 -7.42 9.74 -5.83
N GLY A 121 -8.10 9.22 -4.81
CA GLY A 121 -9.14 8.20 -4.98
C GLY A 121 -8.63 6.89 -5.59
N GLY A 122 -7.30 6.67 -5.61
CA GLY A 122 -6.67 5.49 -6.19
C GLY A 122 -6.55 5.54 -7.72
N ILE A 123 -6.85 6.67 -8.38
CA ILE A 123 -6.76 6.74 -9.85
C ILE A 123 -5.34 6.49 -10.35
N GLY A 124 -4.31 6.97 -9.65
CA GLY A 124 -2.92 6.68 -10.02
C GLY A 124 -2.64 5.18 -9.99
N MET A 125 -3.05 4.48 -8.95
CA MET A 125 -2.93 3.01 -8.85
C MET A 125 -3.64 2.31 -10.02
N LEU A 126 -4.85 2.72 -10.35
CA LEU A 126 -5.60 2.15 -11.48
C LEU A 126 -4.90 2.41 -12.81
N GLN A 127 -4.36 3.60 -13.04
CA GLN A 127 -3.58 3.92 -14.24
C GLN A 127 -2.36 3.01 -14.39
N ALA A 128 -1.63 2.74 -13.30
CA ALA A 128 -0.49 1.81 -13.30
C ALA A 128 -0.90 0.35 -13.56
N LEU A 129 -2.13 -0.01 -13.22
CA LEU A 129 -2.71 -1.33 -13.51
C LEU A 129 -3.29 -1.46 -14.93
N GLY A 130 -3.21 -0.40 -15.76
CA GLY A 130 -3.62 -0.42 -17.15
C GLY A 130 -5.03 0.11 -17.41
N TYR A 131 -5.67 0.74 -16.44
CA TYR A 131 -6.94 1.44 -16.71
C TYR A 131 -6.67 2.76 -17.45
N ASP A 132 -7.38 2.96 -18.57
CA ASP A 132 -7.41 4.23 -19.27
C ASP A 132 -8.41 5.15 -18.57
N ILE A 133 -7.92 6.11 -17.81
CA ILE A 133 -8.73 7.13 -17.14
C ILE A 133 -8.60 8.41 -17.93
N LEU A 134 -9.65 8.79 -18.67
CA LEU A 134 -9.59 9.80 -19.70
C LEU A 134 -10.52 10.99 -19.40
N ASP A 135 -10.07 12.16 -19.84
CA ASP A 135 -10.86 13.39 -19.85
C ASP A 135 -11.87 13.43 -21.02
N LYS A 136 -12.66 14.53 -21.12
CA LYS A 136 -13.62 14.77 -22.21
C LYS A 136 -12.99 14.84 -23.60
N ASN A 137 -11.68 15.09 -23.70
CA ASN A 137 -10.94 15.14 -24.95
C ASN A 137 -10.24 13.80 -25.24
N ARG A 138 -10.53 12.75 -24.46
CA ARG A 138 -9.89 11.43 -24.53
C ARG A 138 -8.39 11.47 -24.25
N GLN A 139 -7.93 12.41 -23.45
CA GLN A 139 -6.56 12.45 -22.97
C GLN A 139 -6.48 11.85 -21.56
N PRO A 140 -5.37 11.16 -21.20
CA PRO A 140 -5.18 10.68 -19.85
C PRO A 140 -5.29 11.83 -18.84
N VAL A 141 -6.05 11.62 -17.77
CA VAL A 141 -6.10 12.61 -16.68
C VAL A 141 -4.75 12.68 -15.97
N PRO A 142 -4.36 13.86 -15.44
CA PRO A 142 -3.13 14.00 -14.68
C PRO A 142 -3.16 13.17 -13.38
N PHE A 143 -2.00 12.86 -12.86
CA PHE A 143 -1.85 12.22 -11.56
C PHE A 143 -2.35 13.13 -10.42
N GLY A 144 -2.65 12.50 -9.28
CA GLY A 144 -3.09 13.19 -8.08
C GLY A 144 -4.57 13.56 -8.09
N ALA A 145 -5.03 14.17 -7.01
CA ALA A 145 -6.43 14.52 -6.82
C ALA A 145 -6.93 15.56 -7.83
N SER A 146 -6.02 16.37 -8.41
CA SER A 146 -6.36 17.32 -9.48
C SER A 146 -6.94 16.64 -10.73
N GLY A 147 -6.61 15.38 -10.96
CA GLY A 147 -7.15 14.58 -12.06
C GLY A 147 -8.62 14.17 -11.87
N LEU A 148 -9.08 14.02 -10.63
CA LEU A 148 -10.41 13.48 -10.31
C LEU A 148 -11.55 14.27 -10.99
N SER A 149 -11.48 15.58 -10.96
CA SER A 149 -12.51 16.45 -11.55
C SER A 149 -12.54 16.43 -13.09
N GLN A 150 -11.52 15.86 -13.71
CA GLN A 150 -11.37 15.82 -15.17
C GLN A 150 -11.82 14.49 -15.78
N ILE A 151 -12.13 13.48 -14.96
CA ILE A 151 -12.52 12.15 -15.41
C ILE A 151 -13.84 12.23 -16.19
N ALA A 152 -13.83 11.74 -17.41
CA ALA A 152 -15.01 11.60 -18.25
C ALA A 152 -15.34 10.13 -18.54
N THR A 153 -14.32 9.29 -18.78
CA THR A 153 -14.49 7.85 -19.05
C THR A 153 -13.37 7.04 -18.42
N ILE A 154 -13.68 5.79 -18.07
CA ILE A 154 -12.71 4.80 -17.61
C ILE A 154 -12.89 3.54 -18.46
N HIS A 155 -11.78 3.02 -19.01
CA HIS A 155 -11.75 1.79 -19.79
C HIS A 155 -10.73 0.82 -19.21
N ASP A 156 -11.01 -0.47 -19.29
CA ASP A 156 -10.19 -1.56 -18.79
C ASP A 156 -9.45 -2.33 -19.91
N THR A 157 -9.31 -1.72 -21.08
CA THR A 157 -8.80 -2.36 -22.31
C THR A 157 -7.37 -2.88 -22.16
N HIS A 158 -6.54 -2.19 -21.36
CA HIS A 158 -5.13 -2.52 -21.18
C HIS A 158 -4.82 -3.19 -19.83
N VAL A 159 -5.86 -3.46 -19.06
CA VAL A 159 -5.71 -4.13 -17.75
C VAL A 159 -5.28 -5.58 -17.95
N LEU A 160 -4.31 -6.03 -17.14
CA LEU A 160 -3.87 -7.43 -17.17
C LEU A 160 -5.05 -8.36 -16.85
N PRO A 161 -5.32 -9.37 -17.71
CA PRO A 161 -6.45 -10.30 -17.50
C PRO A 161 -6.40 -11.01 -16.15
N GLU A 162 -5.20 -11.27 -15.64
CA GLU A 162 -4.95 -11.94 -14.36
C GLU A 162 -5.50 -11.17 -13.16
N LEU A 163 -5.71 -9.87 -13.29
CA LEU A 163 -6.27 -9.05 -12.21
C LEU A 163 -7.68 -9.52 -11.80
N LYS A 164 -8.43 -10.11 -12.72
CA LYS A 164 -9.77 -10.67 -12.46
C LYS A 164 -9.77 -11.85 -11.50
N ASP A 165 -8.64 -12.56 -11.42
CA ASP A 165 -8.46 -13.74 -10.57
C ASP A 165 -7.85 -13.36 -9.22
N CYS A 166 -7.67 -12.07 -8.94
CA CYS A 166 -7.02 -11.60 -7.74
C CYS A 166 -8.00 -11.33 -6.59
N HIS A 167 -7.51 -11.63 -5.39
CA HIS A 167 -8.24 -11.37 -4.14
C HIS A 167 -7.49 -10.32 -3.32
N PHE A 168 -8.14 -9.22 -3.02
CA PHE A 168 -7.59 -8.11 -2.25
C PHE A 168 -8.18 -8.08 -0.85
N LYS A 169 -7.31 -8.06 0.16
CA LYS A 169 -7.65 -7.79 1.56
C LYS A 169 -7.00 -6.48 1.96
N ILE A 170 -7.82 -5.51 2.36
CA ILE A 170 -7.33 -4.21 2.81
C ILE A 170 -7.25 -4.21 4.33
N CYS A 171 -6.13 -3.75 4.86
CA CYS A 171 -5.88 -3.60 6.28
C CYS A 171 -5.84 -2.11 6.65
N LEU A 172 -6.72 -1.71 7.56
CA LEU A 172 -6.80 -0.37 8.12
C LEU A 172 -7.24 -0.49 9.58
N LEU A 173 -6.58 0.25 10.48
CA LEU A 173 -6.85 0.18 11.92
C LEU A 173 -8.32 0.47 12.25
N TYR A 174 -8.88 1.50 11.64
CA TYR A 174 -10.23 1.99 11.95
C TYR A 174 -11.39 1.19 11.35
N THR A 175 -11.15 0.32 10.39
CA THR A 175 -12.25 -0.48 9.77
C THR A 175 -12.67 -1.69 10.59
N SER A 176 -11.94 -2.02 11.65
CA SER A 176 -12.19 -3.19 12.48
C SER A 176 -12.49 -2.84 13.94
N ASP A 177 -12.47 -1.58 14.32
CA ASP A 177 -12.78 -1.15 15.69
C ASP A 177 -14.23 -0.72 15.78
N ALA A 178 -15.09 -1.66 16.20
CA ALA A 178 -16.50 -1.39 16.47
C ALA A 178 -16.73 -0.33 17.58
N ALA A 179 -15.69 0.05 18.33
CA ALA A 179 -15.77 1.11 19.32
C ALA A 179 -15.77 2.50 18.68
N ASP A 180 -15.12 2.67 17.53
CA ASP A 180 -15.11 3.93 16.80
C ASP A 180 -16.42 4.19 16.05
N GLU A 181 -17.23 3.14 15.81
CA GLU A 181 -18.55 3.27 15.17
C GLU A 181 -19.67 3.70 16.11
N LEU A 182 -19.42 3.71 17.42
CA LEU A 182 -20.40 4.12 18.43
C LEU A 182 -20.66 5.62 18.46
N ASP A 183 -19.82 6.43 17.85
CA ASP A 183 -19.96 7.89 17.83
C ASP A 183 -20.81 8.39 16.65
N GLY A 184 -21.41 7.51 15.89
CA GLY A 184 -22.50 7.83 14.95
C GLY A 184 -22.09 8.72 13.79
N VAL A 185 -20.92 8.51 13.21
CA VAL A 185 -20.51 9.18 11.98
C VAL A 185 -20.97 8.39 10.77
#